data_030b404006525c3fcbe2db9ca50f6348
#
_entry.id   030b404006525c3fcbe2db9ca50f6348
#
_cell.length_a   1.000
_cell.length_b   1.000
_cell.length_c   1.000
_cell.angle_alpha   90.00
_cell.angle_beta   90.00
_cell.angle_gamma   90.00
#
_symmetry.space_group_name_H-M   'P 1'
#
loop_
_entity.id
_entity.type
_entity.pdbx_description
1 polymer ?
#
loop_
_entity_poly.entity_id
_entity_poly.type
_entity_poly.pdbx_seq_one_letter_code
_entity_poly.pdbx_strand_id
1 'polypeptide(L)'
;MGTLIPEETLAMIGQRLSEPVTGTITSRDAQRFALAAGDRNPLYFDEAAARAAGYRTTLVPPVLLAWALNPPRPLDDLRADGLYRGEGKRVTLNVKRVMFGGEEWEFLEPVFAGDTITSETRLKSLEEKSGGSGPFVLQMTETTYTNQDGAVVARAVGRSIAR
;
A
#
# COMPACT_ATOMS: atom_id res chain seq x y z
N MET A 1 -18.11 -8.62 -28.24
CA MET A 1 -17.96 -8.22 -26.82
C MET A 1 -17.24 -6.90 -26.79
N GLY A 2 -17.76 -5.90 -26.08
CA GLY A 2 -17.04 -4.63 -25.90
C GLY A 2 -15.80 -4.84 -25.04
N THR A 3 -14.80 -3.97 -25.17
CA THR A 3 -13.61 -3.97 -24.32
C THR A 3 -14.00 -3.75 -22.85
N LEU A 4 -13.32 -4.45 -21.94
CA LEU A 4 -13.50 -4.24 -20.50
C LEU A 4 -12.76 -2.99 -20.01
N ILE A 5 -11.76 -2.53 -20.78
CA ILE A 5 -10.91 -1.38 -20.45
C ILE A 5 -11.26 -0.24 -21.43
N PRO A 6 -11.90 0.85 -20.98
CA PRO A 6 -12.07 2.05 -21.79
C PRO A 6 -10.73 2.64 -22.26
N GLU A 7 -10.69 3.24 -23.45
CA GLU A 7 -9.46 3.82 -24.00
C GLU A 7 -8.90 4.95 -23.11
N GLU A 8 -9.77 5.79 -22.57
CA GLU A 8 -9.40 6.85 -21.63
C GLU A 8 -8.75 6.28 -20.34
N THR A 9 -9.11 5.05 -19.94
CA THR A 9 -8.53 4.41 -18.75
C THR A 9 -7.13 3.87 -19.05
N LEU A 10 -6.85 3.43 -20.26
CA LEU A 10 -5.50 3.04 -20.68
C LEU A 10 -4.52 4.23 -20.59
N ALA A 11 -4.97 5.44 -20.88
CA ALA A 11 -4.15 6.65 -20.76
C ALA A 11 -3.75 6.98 -19.30
N MET A 12 -4.37 6.36 -18.30
CA MET A 12 -3.99 6.51 -16.90
C MET A 12 -2.77 5.69 -16.49
N ILE A 13 -2.34 4.73 -17.31
CA ILE A 13 -1.16 3.89 -16.98
C ILE A 13 0.06 4.80 -16.81
N GLY A 14 0.80 4.58 -15.70
CA GLY A 14 1.93 5.40 -15.27
C GLY A 14 1.54 6.65 -14.47
N GLN A 15 0.27 7.07 -14.48
CA GLN A 15 -0.17 8.25 -13.73
C GLN A 15 -0.35 7.93 -12.24
N ARG A 16 -0.15 8.95 -11.40
CA ARG A 16 -0.52 8.90 -9.98
C ARG A 16 -2.04 8.77 -9.83
N LEU A 17 -2.45 7.90 -8.92
CA LEU A 17 -3.87 7.67 -8.60
C LEU A 17 -4.40 8.63 -7.53
N SER A 18 -3.51 9.13 -6.66
CA SER A 18 -3.84 10.11 -5.62
C SER A 18 -2.64 11.02 -5.35
N GLU A 19 -2.86 12.07 -4.59
CA GLU A 19 -1.75 12.84 -4.05
C GLU A 19 -0.91 11.95 -3.10
N PRO A 20 0.42 12.17 -3.03
CA PRO A 20 1.28 11.47 -2.09
C PRO A 20 0.80 11.68 -0.65
N VAL A 21 0.90 10.65 0.16
CA VAL A 21 0.59 10.71 1.58
C VAL A 21 1.89 10.66 2.37
N THR A 22 2.07 11.62 3.28
CA THR A 22 3.26 11.73 4.12
C THR A 22 2.87 11.64 5.59
N GLY A 23 3.63 10.89 6.37
CA GLY A 23 3.42 10.78 7.81
C GLY A 23 4.66 10.26 8.54
N THR A 24 4.77 10.58 9.82
CA THR A 24 5.83 10.09 10.70
C THR A 24 5.36 8.85 11.44
N ILE A 25 6.15 7.78 11.38
CA ILE A 25 5.84 6.53 12.07
C ILE A 25 6.48 6.56 13.46
N THR A 26 5.65 6.61 14.49
CA THR A 26 6.15 6.67 15.87
C THR A 26 6.52 5.27 16.40
N SER A 27 7.35 5.24 17.45
CA SER A 27 7.64 3.99 18.17
C SER A 27 6.38 3.34 18.73
N ARG A 28 5.39 4.18 19.15
CA ARG A 28 4.08 3.68 19.63
C ARG A 28 3.33 2.94 18.53
N ASP A 29 3.31 3.45 17.30
CA ASP A 29 2.63 2.81 16.17
C ASP A 29 3.30 1.47 15.85
N ALA A 30 4.65 1.45 15.78
CA ALA A 30 5.43 0.26 15.54
C ALA A 30 5.18 -0.84 16.59
N GLN A 31 5.22 -0.47 17.89
CA GLN A 31 5.01 -1.39 19.00
C GLN A 31 3.57 -1.93 19.05
N ARG A 32 2.57 -1.06 18.85
CA ARG A 32 1.16 -1.49 18.80
C ARG A 32 0.90 -2.48 17.66
N PHE A 33 1.46 -2.22 16.50
CA PHE A 33 1.33 -3.11 15.36
C PHE A 33 2.01 -4.45 15.63
N ALA A 34 3.26 -4.44 16.12
CA ALA A 34 4.00 -5.65 16.46
C ALA A 34 3.24 -6.50 17.49
N LEU A 35 2.71 -5.88 18.56
CA LEU A 35 1.92 -6.59 19.57
C LEU A 35 0.62 -7.17 19.00
N ALA A 36 -0.08 -6.44 18.13
CA ALA A 36 -1.30 -6.92 17.48
C ALA A 36 -1.03 -8.10 16.54
N ALA A 37 0.15 -8.11 15.89
CA ALA A 37 0.60 -9.21 15.04
C ALA A 37 1.20 -10.39 15.83
N GLY A 38 1.37 -10.27 17.16
CA GLY A 38 2.05 -11.27 17.99
C GLY A 38 3.57 -11.31 17.79
N ASP A 39 4.14 -10.32 17.10
CA ASP A 39 5.58 -10.22 16.86
C ASP A 39 6.26 -9.54 18.06
N ARG A 40 7.11 -10.32 18.74
CA ARG A 40 7.85 -9.88 19.93
C ARG A 40 9.33 -9.64 19.64
N ASN A 41 9.71 -9.39 18.40
CA ASN A 41 11.09 -9.10 18.04
C ASN A 41 11.60 -7.89 18.85
N PRO A 42 12.66 -8.05 19.68
CA PRO A 42 13.15 -6.99 20.55
C PRO A 42 13.58 -5.73 19.79
N LEU A 43 13.90 -5.85 18.50
CA LEU A 43 14.28 -4.71 17.66
C LEU A 43 13.19 -3.64 17.53
N TYR A 44 11.92 -3.97 17.81
CA TYR A 44 10.81 -3.02 17.80
C TYR A 44 10.56 -2.35 19.16
N PHE A 45 11.10 -2.92 20.25
CA PHE A 45 10.75 -2.53 21.62
C PHE A 45 11.93 -1.99 22.42
N ASP A 46 13.14 -2.47 22.14
CA ASP A 46 14.34 -2.22 22.93
C ASP A 46 15.40 -1.52 22.08
N GLU A 47 15.67 -0.26 22.42
CA GLU A 47 16.66 0.54 21.70
C GLU A 47 18.09 0.00 21.90
N ALA A 48 18.40 -0.58 23.08
CA ALA A 48 19.71 -1.17 23.31
C ALA A 48 19.91 -2.41 22.45
N ALA A 49 18.89 -3.26 22.32
CA ALA A 49 18.90 -4.40 21.42
C ALA A 49 19.07 -3.98 19.94
N ALA A 50 18.34 -2.94 19.52
CA ALA A 50 18.46 -2.41 18.17
C ALA A 50 19.88 -1.87 17.89
N ARG A 51 20.45 -1.10 18.82
CA ARG A 51 21.82 -0.57 18.72
C ARG A 51 22.87 -1.69 18.70
N ALA A 52 22.70 -2.72 19.52
CA ALA A 52 23.59 -3.89 19.54
C ALA A 52 23.54 -4.65 18.21
N ALA A 53 22.41 -4.63 17.50
CA ALA A 53 22.25 -5.18 16.16
C ALA A 53 22.74 -4.27 15.03
N GLY A 54 23.30 -3.09 15.35
CA GLY A 54 23.86 -2.15 14.37
C GLY A 54 22.88 -1.10 13.84
N TYR A 55 21.66 -1.01 14.39
CA TYR A 55 20.66 -0.02 13.97
C TYR A 55 20.74 1.25 14.82
N ARG A 56 20.36 2.39 14.23
CA ARG A 56 20.41 3.71 14.91
C ARG A 56 19.39 3.88 16.04
N THR A 57 18.25 3.21 15.95
CA THR A 57 17.16 3.18 16.94
C THR A 57 16.26 1.98 16.65
N THR A 58 15.11 1.85 17.34
CA THR A 58 14.17 0.77 17.12
C THR A 58 13.60 0.78 15.69
N LEU A 59 13.40 -0.41 15.15
CA LEU A 59 12.85 -0.62 13.82
C LEU A 59 11.33 -0.47 13.78
N VAL A 60 10.83 -0.23 12.60
CA VAL A 60 9.40 -0.33 12.26
C VAL A 60 9.16 -1.70 11.63
N PRO A 61 8.14 -2.47 12.07
CA PRO A 61 7.74 -3.70 11.37
C PRO A 61 7.46 -3.40 9.89
N PRO A 62 8.10 -4.09 8.94
CA PRO A 62 8.06 -3.70 7.52
C PRO A 62 6.65 -3.53 6.96
N VAL A 63 5.74 -4.47 7.28
CA VAL A 63 4.35 -4.47 6.76
C VAL A 63 3.49 -3.36 7.38
N LEU A 64 3.93 -2.71 8.46
CA LEU A 64 3.23 -1.53 9.00
C LEU A 64 3.11 -0.40 7.97
N LEU A 65 4.03 -0.30 7.01
CA LEU A 65 3.98 0.70 5.94
C LEU A 65 2.65 0.69 5.18
N ALA A 66 2.01 -0.48 5.02
CA ALA A 66 0.71 -0.61 4.39
C ALA A 66 -0.42 0.15 5.11
N TRP A 67 -0.25 0.43 6.40
CA TRP A 67 -1.30 0.98 7.27
C TRP A 67 -0.92 2.31 7.90
N ALA A 68 0.36 2.52 8.20
CA ALA A 68 0.84 3.65 9.01
C ALA A 68 0.49 5.02 8.41
N LEU A 69 0.40 5.11 7.11
CA LEU A 69 0.13 6.37 6.39
C LEU A 69 -1.35 6.57 6.07
N ASN A 70 -2.20 5.58 6.34
CA ASN A 70 -3.63 5.73 6.11
C ASN A 70 -4.22 6.68 7.16
N PRO A 71 -4.85 7.79 6.74
CA PRO A 71 -5.49 8.69 7.69
C PRO A 71 -6.65 7.97 8.39
N PRO A 72 -6.92 8.27 9.67
CA PRO A 72 -8.11 7.79 10.35
C PRO A 72 -9.36 8.28 9.61
N ARG A 73 -10.35 7.39 9.46
CA ARG A 73 -11.54 7.67 8.65
C ARG A 73 -12.81 7.34 9.44
N PRO A 74 -13.82 8.22 9.40
CA PRO A 74 -15.10 7.96 10.03
C PRO A 74 -15.78 6.73 9.43
N LEU A 75 -16.50 5.96 10.25
CA LEU A 75 -17.28 4.81 9.78
C LEU A 75 -18.36 5.20 8.76
N ASP A 76 -18.89 6.42 8.87
CA ASP A 76 -19.92 6.95 7.97
C ASP A 76 -19.42 7.13 6.53
N ASP A 77 -18.10 7.17 6.33
CA ASP A 77 -17.49 7.24 5.00
C ASP A 77 -17.36 5.85 4.33
N LEU A 78 -17.71 4.79 5.03
CA LEU A 78 -17.70 3.44 4.47
C LEU A 78 -18.94 3.21 3.59
N ARG A 79 -18.75 2.42 2.55
CA ARG A 79 -19.83 1.89 1.74
C ARG A 79 -20.55 0.75 2.50
N ALA A 80 -21.73 0.38 2.03
CA ALA A 80 -22.48 -0.73 2.63
C ALA A 80 -21.74 -2.09 2.59
N ASP A 81 -20.77 -2.24 1.69
CA ASP A 81 -19.89 -3.42 1.58
C ASP A 81 -18.64 -3.32 2.49
N GLY A 82 -18.56 -2.29 3.34
CA GLY A 82 -17.43 -2.04 4.24
C GLY A 82 -16.19 -1.47 3.56
N LEU A 83 -16.21 -1.25 2.24
CA LEU A 83 -15.12 -0.64 1.53
C LEU A 83 -15.17 0.88 1.64
N TYR A 84 -14.02 1.46 1.64
CA TYR A 84 -13.85 2.90 1.71
C TYR A 84 -14.20 3.58 0.37
N ARG A 85 -14.84 4.75 0.43
CA ARG A 85 -15.03 5.61 -0.74
C ARG A 85 -13.72 6.37 -0.99
N GLY A 86 -12.78 5.71 -1.68
CA GLY A 86 -11.45 6.27 -1.91
C GLY A 86 -11.49 7.68 -2.50
N GLU A 87 -10.59 8.52 -2.05
CA GLU A 87 -10.24 9.78 -2.70
C GLU A 87 -9.21 9.50 -3.80
N GLY A 88 -9.23 10.30 -4.86
CA GLY A 88 -8.30 10.18 -5.97
C GLY A 88 -8.93 9.77 -7.30
N LYS A 89 -8.08 9.53 -8.29
CA LYS A 89 -8.51 9.16 -9.64
C LYS A 89 -9.06 7.74 -9.65
N ARG A 90 -10.32 7.60 -10.06
CA ARG A 90 -10.93 6.27 -10.22
C ARG A 90 -10.46 5.63 -11.51
N VAL A 91 -9.96 4.41 -11.41
CA VAL A 91 -9.75 3.55 -12.57
C VAL A 91 -11.13 3.00 -12.99
N THR A 92 -11.70 3.57 -14.03
CA THR A 92 -13.03 3.18 -14.53
C THR A 92 -12.89 2.02 -15.49
N LEU A 93 -13.58 0.92 -15.19
CA LEU A 93 -13.60 -0.29 -16.01
C LEU A 93 -15.05 -0.66 -16.33
N ASN A 94 -15.29 -1.31 -17.48
CA ASN A 94 -16.60 -1.80 -17.88
C ASN A 94 -16.97 -3.11 -17.16
N VAL A 95 -16.82 -3.11 -15.83
CA VAL A 95 -17.07 -4.27 -14.97
C VAL A 95 -17.80 -3.84 -13.70
N LYS A 96 -18.41 -4.80 -13.00
CA LYS A 96 -19.26 -4.52 -11.84
C LYS A 96 -18.60 -4.84 -10.50
N ARG A 97 -17.59 -5.68 -10.48
CA ARG A 97 -16.98 -6.19 -9.25
C ARG A 97 -15.47 -6.06 -9.31
N VAL A 98 -14.88 -5.63 -8.21
CA VAL A 98 -13.42 -5.60 -8.02
C VAL A 98 -13.10 -6.39 -6.76
N MET A 99 -12.10 -7.27 -6.86
CA MET A 99 -11.63 -8.12 -5.77
C MET A 99 -10.13 -7.91 -5.58
N PHE A 100 -9.68 -8.02 -4.34
CA PHE A 100 -8.26 -8.05 -4.04
C PHE A 100 -7.63 -9.31 -4.63
N GLY A 101 -6.57 -9.15 -5.40
CA GLY A 101 -5.86 -10.20 -6.13
C GLY A 101 -4.49 -10.55 -5.54
N GLY A 102 -4.13 -9.92 -4.41
CA GLY A 102 -2.85 -10.13 -3.75
C GLY A 102 -1.94 -8.90 -3.83
N GLU A 103 -0.87 -8.96 -3.08
CA GLU A 103 0.12 -7.90 -2.99
C GLU A 103 1.52 -8.50 -2.85
N GLU A 104 2.50 -7.84 -3.43
CA GLU A 104 3.91 -8.22 -3.39
C GLU A 104 4.71 -7.03 -2.89
N TRP A 105 5.58 -7.28 -1.91
CA TRP A 105 6.39 -6.26 -1.28
C TRP A 105 7.88 -6.52 -1.48
N GLU A 106 8.61 -5.47 -1.79
CA GLU A 106 10.06 -5.41 -1.80
C GLU A 106 10.49 -4.41 -0.72
N PHE A 107 11.17 -4.90 0.32
CA PHE A 107 11.75 -4.06 1.37
C PHE A 107 13.22 -3.83 1.05
N LEU A 108 13.60 -2.58 0.84
CA LEU A 108 14.93 -2.18 0.35
C LEU A 108 15.82 -1.69 1.47
N GLU A 109 15.25 -0.87 2.37
CA GLU A 109 15.97 -0.27 3.48
C GLU A 109 15.16 -0.40 4.78
N PRO A 110 15.80 -0.53 5.94
CA PRO A 110 15.11 -0.53 7.22
C PRO A 110 14.47 0.83 7.49
N VAL A 111 13.24 0.80 8.00
CA VAL A 111 12.54 1.98 8.50
C VAL A 111 12.63 2.02 10.01
N PHE A 112 12.86 3.19 10.56
CA PHE A 112 13.07 3.40 11.99
C PHE A 112 11.93 4.19 12.61
N ALA A 113 11.71 3.99 13.90
CA ALA A 113 10.80 4.82 14.66
C ALA A 113 11.25 6.29 14.61
N GLY A 114 10.34 7.18 14.23
CA GLY A 114 10.59 8.59 14.00
C GLY A 114 10.85 8.96 12.53
N ASP A 115 10.98 7.99 11.63
CA ASP A 115 11.09 8.30 10.20
C ASP A 115 9.78 8.87 9.65
N THR A 116 9.94 9.85 8.77
CA THR A 116 8.84 10.40 7.98
C THR A 116 8.85 9.75 6.61
N ILE A 117 7.76 9.05 6.30
CA ILE A 117 7.61 8.29 5.07
C ILE A 117 6.59 8.98 4.17
N THR A 118 6.90 9.07 2.89
CA THR A 118 5.98 9.48 1.84
C THR A 118 5.65 8.28 0.96
N SER A 119 4.36 7.99 0.76
CA SER A 119 3.88 6.98 -0.18
C SER A 119 3.28 7.62 -1.42
N GLU A 120 3.64 7.10 -2.59
CA GLU A 120 3.07 7.50 -3.88
C GLU A 120 2.59 6.26 -4.63
N THR A 121 1.30 6.26 -5.04
CA THR A 121 0.69 5.13 -5.77
C THR A 121 0.41 5.51 -7.22
N ARG A 122 0.87 4.66 -8.15
CA ARG A 122 0.63 4.79 -9.60
C ARG A 122 -0.11 3.59 -10.15
N LEU A 123 -0.88 3.80 -11.21
CA LEU A 123 -1.42 2.71 -12.01
C LEU A 123 -0.29 2.10 -12.84
N LYS A 124 0.05 0.84 -12.55
CA LYS A 124 1.18 0.16 -13.21
C LYS A 124 0.78 -0.47 -14.54
N SER A 125 -0.32 -1.23 -14.53
CA SER A 125 -0.85 -1.87 -15.75
C SER A 125 -2.31 -2.23 -15.63
N LEU A 126 -2.93 -2.42 -16.81
CA LEU A 126 -4.27 -2.98 -16.98
C LEU A 126 -4.17 -4.05 -18.08
N GLU A 127 -4.62 -5.27 -17.79
CA GLU A 127 -4.57 -6.38 -18.72
C GLU A 127 -5.90 -7.12 -18.75
N GLU A 128 -6.52 -7.25 -19.94
CA GLU A 128 -7.65 -8.15 -20.11
C GLU A 128 -7.16 -9.60 -20.17
N LYS A 129 -7.77 -10.45 -19.35
CA LYS A 129 -7.46 -11.88 -19.26
C LYS A 129 -8.75 -12.70 -19.30
N SER A 130 -8.62 -13.96 -19.68
CA SER A 130 -9.70 -14.94 -19.61
C SER A 130 -9.37 -16.01 -18.56
N GLY A 131 -10.34 -16.30 -17.73
CA GLY A 131 -10.29 -17.39 -16.75
C GLY A 131 -11.50 -18.32 -16.87
N GLY A 132 -11.57 -19.34 -16.04
CA GLY A 132 -12.67 -20.32 -16.05
C GLY A 132 -14.05 -19.69 -15.81
N SER A 133 -14.13 -18.51 -15.18
CA SER A 133 -15.38 -17.78 -14.93
C SER A 133 -15.65 -16.66 -15.95
N GLY A 134 -14.91 -16.61 -17.06
CA GLY A 134 -15.03 -15.60 -18.09
C GLY A 134 -13.92 -14.54 -18.08
N PRO A 135 -14.07 -13.47 -18.89
CA PRO A 135 -13.05 -12.43 -19.00
C PRO A 135 -13.01 -11.55 -17.74
N PHE A 136 -11.84 -11.03 -17.45
CA PHE A 136 -11.58 -10.10 -16.35
C PHE A 136 -10.43 -9.16 -16.69
N VAL A 137 -10.33 -8.07 -15.96
CA VAL A 137 -9.16 -7.17 -16.00
C VAL A 137 -8.30 -7.43 -14.77
N LEU A 138 -7.02 -7.70 -15.00
CA LEU A 138 -5.99 -7.63 -13.97
C LEU A 138 -5.47 -6.19 -13.93
N GLN A 139 -5.80 -5.48 -12.86
CA GLN A 139 -5.29 -4.14 -12.59
C GLN A 139 -4.11 -4.27 -11.63
N MET A 140 -2.99 -3.66 -11.94
CA MET A 140 -1.84 -3.56 -11.05
C MET A 140 -1.56 -2.11 -10.69
N THR A 141 -1.30 -1.87 -9.42
CA THR A 141 -0.83 -0.59 -8.88
C THR A 141 0.56 -0.78 -8.28
N GLU A 142 1.38 0.26 -8.33
CA GLU A 142 2.68 0.28 -7.67
C GLU A 142 2.72 1.43 -6.68
N THR A 143 3.05 1.12 -5.42
CA THR A 143 3.27 2.12 -4.38
C THR A 143 4.75 2.15 -4.02
N THR A 144 5.36 3.33 -4.10
CA THR A 144 6.72 3.57 -3.66
C THR A 144 6.70 4.29 -2.32
N TYR A 145 7.49 3.82 -1.37
CA TYR A 145 7.67 4.41 -0.05
C TYR A 145 9.06 5.03 0.03
N THR A 146 9.12 6.32 0.36
CA THR A 146 10.38 7.09 0.40
C THR A 146 10.51 7.74 1.77
N ASN A 147 11.69 7.69 2.37
CA ASN A 147 11.95 8.34 3.67
C ASN A 147 12.26 9.84 3.50
N GLN A 148 12.48 10.53 4.62
CA GLN A 148 12.81 11.97 4.66
C GLN A 148 14.11 12.33 3.94
N ASP A 149 15.00 11.37 3.72
CA ASP A 149 16.30 11.57 3.06
C ASP A 149 16.22 11.32 1.54
N GLY A 150 15.01 11.00 1.03
CA GLY A 150 14.76 10.69 -0.37
C GLY A 150 15.12 9.25 -0.78
N ALA A 151 15.48 8.37 0.16
CA ALA A 151 15.76 6.98 -0.12
C ALA A 151 14.45 6.19 -0.24
N VAL A 152 14.34 5.33 -1.26
CA VAL A 152 13.24 4.39 -1.41
C VAL A 152 13.43 3.24 -0.43
N VAL A 153 12.54 3.14 0.55
CA VAL A 153 12.63 2.13 1.62
C VAL A 153 11.83 0.87 1.30
N ALA A 154 10.76 1.00 0.51
CA ALA A 154 9.97 -0.15 0.05
C ALA A 154 9.22 0.14 -1.24
N ARG A 155 8.84 -0.93 -1.95
CA ARG A 155 7.86 -0.92 -3.04
C ARG A 155 6.81 -1.99 -2.80
N ALA A 156 5.58 -1.68 -3.15
CA ALA A 156 4.48 -2.65 -3.13
C ALA A 156 3.77 -2.68 -4.48
N VAL A 157 3.50 -3.88 -5.00
CA VAL A 157 2.68 -4.08 -6.20
C VAL A 157 1.39 -4.76 -5.80
N GLY A 158 0.31 -3.96 -5.75
CA GLY A 158 -1.04 -4.44 -5.49
C GLY A 158 -1.70 -4.93 -6.78
N ARG A 159 -2.44 -6.04 -6.67
CA ARG A 159 -3.22 -6.63 -7.76
C ARG A 159 -4.70 -6.61 -7.43
N SER A 160 -5.52 -6.21 -8.38
CA SER A 160 -6.98 -6.30 -8.29
C SER A 160 -7.52 -7.05 -9.50
N ILE A 161 -8.51 -7.89 -9.26
CA ILE A 161 -9.24 -8.62 -10.29
C ILE A 161 -10.59 -7.95 -10.46
N ALA A 162 -10.85 -7.40 -11.64
CA ALA A 162 -12.07 -6.67 -11.94
C ALA A 162 -12.91 -7.40 -13.00
N ARG A 163 -14.20 -7.72 -12.70
CA ARG A 163 -15.10 -8.47 -13.58
C ARG A 163 -16.60 -8.15 -13.38
#